data_d5cf9eb45c26b1fb194c82e95331be64
#
_entry.id   d5cf9eb45c26b1fb194c82e95331be64
#
_cell.length_a   1.000
_cell.length_b   1.000
_cell.length_c   1.000
_cell.angle_alpha   90.00
_cell.angle_beta   90.00
_cell.angle_gamma   90.00
#
_symmetry.space_group_name_H-M   'P 1'
#
loop_
_entity.id
_entity.type
_entity.pdbx_description
1 polymer ?
#
loop_
_entity_poly.entity_id
_entity_poly.type
_entity_poly.pdbx_seq_one_letter_code
_entity_poly.pdbx_strand_id
1 'polypeptide(L)' 'MIPVQYRDPRTEEILELRYEEGAPAIGERVRIGFEEFEVLYRWRCVPTSCIVYVRPAPKASRARVAA' A
#
# COMPACT_ATOMS: atom_id res chain seq x y z
N MET A 1 1.15 5.43 17.00
CA MET A 1 0.61 4.94 15.72
C MET A 1 0.06 6.10 14.92
N ILE A 2 0.20 6.03 13.61
CA ILE A 2 -0.28 7.08 12.73
C ILE A 2 -1.33 6.52 11.79
N PRO A 3 -2.32 7.32 11.41
CA PRO A 3 -3.32 6.89 10.44
C PRO A 3 -2.70 6.92 9.04
N VAL A 4 -2.85 5.82 8.33
CA VAL A 4 -2.31 5.67 6.98
C VAL A 4 -3.47 5.41 6.04
N GLN A 5 -3.61 6.27 5.01
CA GLN A 5 -4.62 6.09 3.98
C GLN A 5 -3.96 5.41 2.79
N TYR A 6 -4.47 4.26 2.41
CA TYR A 6 -4.01 3.54 1.23
C TYR A 6 -4.92 3.92 0.07
N ARG A 7 -4.36 4.49 -0.98
CA ARG A 7 -5.14 5.05 -2.09
C ARG A 7 -4.72 4.44 -3.42
N ASP A 8 -5.70 4.40 -4.33
CA ASP A 8 -5.44 4.05 -5.71
C ASP A 8 -4.87 5.28 -6.42
N PRO A 9 -3.70 5.17 -7.05
CA PRO A 9 -3.10 6.37 -7.68
C PRO A 9 -3.85 6.89 -8.89
N ARG A 10 -4.67 6.05 -9.53
CA ARG A 10 -5.39 6.50 -10.71
C ARG A 10 -6.67 7.24 -10.37
N THR A 11 -7.37 6.79 -9.33
CA THR A 11 -8.68 7.35 -9.01
C THR A 11 -8.67 8.16 -7.74
N GLU A 12 -7.61 8.10 -6.95
CA GLU A 12 -7.51 8.74 -5.63
C GLU A 12 -8.50 8.15 -4.64
N GLU A 13 -9.04 7.00 -4.94
CA GLU A 13 -9.97 6.34 -4.05
C GLU A 13 -9.24 5.78 -2.84
N ILE A 14 -9.82 5.99 -1.66
CA ILE A 14 -9.25 5.45 -0.43
C ILE A 14 -9.66 3.98 -0.33
N LEU A 15 -8.68 3.10 -0.42
CA LEU A 15 -8.95 1.67 -0.34
C LEU A 15 -9.05 1.19 1.09
N GLU A 16 -8.26 1.79 1.97
CA GLU A 16 -8.30 1.39 3.38
C GLU A 16 -7.61 2.44 4.22
N LEU A 17 -8.08 2.60 5.46
CA LEU A 17 -7.46 3.44 6.46
C LEU A 17 -7.02 2.54 7.60
N ARG A 18 -5.73 2.58 7.94
CA ARG A 18 -5.19 1.78 9.01
C ARG A 18 -4.33 2.62 9.92
N TYR A 19 -4.21 2.17 11.17
CA TYR A 19 -3.25 2.76 12.08
C TYR A 19 -2.01 1.88 12.09
N GLU A 20 -0.86 2.46 11.72
CA GLU A 20 0.39 1.74 11.64
C GLU A 20 1.39 2.38 12.58
N GLU A 21 2.40 1.62 12.95
CA GLU A 21 3.46 2.16 13.79
C GLU A 21 4.31 3.17 13.05
N GLY A 22 4.41 3.05 11.74
CA GLY A 22 5.15 3.97 10.92
C GLY A 22 4.70 3.88 9.49
N ALA A 23 5.21 4.79 8.66
CA ALA A 23 4.85 4.79 7.26
C ALA A 23 5.43 3.55 6.58
N PRO A 24 4.64 2.87 5.75
CA PRO A 24 5.17 1.69 5.06
C PRO A 24 6.24 2.09 4.05
N ALA A 25 7.17 1.17 3.82
CA ALA A 25 8.27 1.42 2.91
C ALA A 25 7.82 1.22 1.47
N ILE A 26 8.46 1.95 0.56
CA ILE A 26 8.20 1.78 -0.87
C ILE A 26 8.59 0.37 -1.27
N GLY A 27 7.71 -0.29 -2.00
CA GLY A 27 7.91 -1.69 -2.40
C GLY A 27 7.37 -2.70 -1.43
N GLU A 28 6.97 -2.26 -0.25
CA GLU A 28 6.43 -3.16 0.76
C GLU A 28 5.06 -3.66 0.33
N ARG A 29 4.75 -4.90 0.70
CA ARG A 29 3.47 -5.50 0.38
C ARG A 29 2.50 -5.33 1.50
N VAL A 30 1.26 -5.01 1.16
CA VAL A 30 0.20 -4.76 2.12
C VAL A 30 -1.03 -5.53 1.68
N ARG A 31 -1.65 -6.24 2.60
CA ARG A 31 -2.90 -6.94 2.29
C ARG A 31 -4.06 -6.04 2.62
N ILE A 32 -4.90 -5.79 1.62
CA ILE A 32 -6.12 -5.01 1.77
C ILE A 32 -7.26 -5.88 1.29
N GLY A 33 -8.16 -6.21 2.21
CA GLY A 33 -9.21 -7.17 1.88
C GLY A 33 -8.59 -8.53 1.64
N PHE A 34 -8.86 -9.11 0.49
CA PHE A 34 -8.30 -10.40 0.12
C PHE A 34 -7.20 -10.29 -0.93
N GLU A 35 -6.73 -9.08 -1.17
CA GLU A 35 -5.80 -8.86 -2.25
C GLU A 35 -4.52 -8.24 -1.71
N GLU A 36 -3.40 -8.58 -2.31
CA GLU A 36 -2.13 -7.97 -1.94
C GLU A 36 -1.84 -6.78 -2.82
N PHE A 37 -1.34 -5.73 -2.18
CA PHE A 37 -0.97 -4.51 -2.86
C PHE A 37 0.48 -4.22 -2.60
N GLU A 38 1.07 -3.42 -3.48
CA GLU A 38 2.45 -2.99 -3.36
C GLU A 38 2.49 -1.48 -3.19
N VAL A 39 3.28 -1.00 -2.24
CA VAL A 39 3.41 0.43 -1.98
C VAL A 39 4.24 1.06 -3.09
N LEU A 40 3.64 2.00 -3.81
CA LEU A 40 4.32 2.69 -4.90
C LEU A 40 5.11 3.88 -4.39
N TYR A 41 4.47 4.74 -3.62
CA TYR A 41 5.14 5.89 -3.04
C TYR A 41 4.27 6.47 -1.93
N ARG A 42 4.89 7.32 -1.13
CA ARG A 42 4.23 7.97 0.00
C ARG A 42 4.02 9.43 -0.32
N TRP A 43 2.88 9.93 0.11
CA TRP A 43 2.52 11.32 -0.10
C TRP A 43 2.20 11.95 1.24
N ARG A 44 3.00 12.94 1.66
CA ARG A 44 2.74 13.73 2.87
C ARG A 44 2.61 12.85 4.11
N CYS A 45 3.66 12.12 4.42
CA CYS A 45 3.67 11.34 5.64
C CYS A 45 4.26 12.17 6.76
N VAL A 46 3.39 12.59 7.65
CA VAL A 46 3.75 13.34 8.85
C VAL A 46 3.32 12.52 10.06
N PRO A 47 3.76 12.92 11.26
CA PRO A 47 3.41 12.10 12.43
C PRO A 47 1.93 11.90 12.67
N THR A 48 1.07 12.79 12.16
CA THR A 48 -0.36 12.70 12.41
C THR A 48 -1.15 12.09 11.26
N SER A 49 -0.54 11.88 10.11
CA SER A 49 -1.24 11.25 9.00
C SER A 49 -0.27 10.91 7.91
N CYS A 50 -0.64 9.93 7.09
CA CYS A 50 0.20 9.49 5.99
C CYS A 50 -0.70 9.01 4.86
N ILE A 51 -0.40 9.46 3.65
CA ILE A 51 -1.11 9.00 2.46
C ILE A 51 -0.15 8.17 1.64
N VAL A 52 -0.57 6.96 1.30
CA VAL A 52 0.25 6.00 0.60
C VAL A 52 -0.50 5.53 -0.64
N TYR A 53 0.19 5.55 -1.79
CA TYR A 53 -0.39 5.07 -3.03
C TYR A 53 0.09 3.66 -3.30
N VAL A 54 -0.86 2.79 -3.60
CA VAL A 54 -0.58 1.37 -3.78
C VAL A 54 -1.21 0.89 -5.07
N ARG A 55 -0.73 -0.23 -5.55
CA ARG A 55 -1.31 -0.91 -6.70
C ARG A 55 -1.40 -2.39 -6.39
N PRO A 56 -2.26 -3.13 -7.10
CA PRO A 56 -2.29 -4.58 -6.89
C PRO A 56 -0.91 -5.16 -7.14
N ALA A 57 -0.46 -6.01 -6.21
CA ALA A 57 0.86 -6.61 -6.33
C ALA A 57 0.89 -7.53 -7.53
N PRO A 58 1.98 -7.53 -8.29
CA PRO A 58 2.06 -8.41 -9.46
C PRO A 58 2.06 -9.86 -9.05
N LYS A 59 1.39 -10.68 -9.84
CA LYS A 59 1.33 -12.12 -9.59
C LYS A 59 2.36 -12.89 -10.40
N ALA A 60 3.14 -12.18 -11.18
CA ALA A 60 4.11 -12.83 -12.04
C ALA A 60 5.14 -13.62 -11.27
N SER A 61 5.40 -13.22 -10.03
CA SER A 61 6.38 -13.95 -9.24
C SER A 61 5.95 -15.39 -9.03
N ARG A 62 4.65 -15.64 -8.94
CA ARG A 62 4.19 -17.01 -8.78
C ARG A 62 4.40 -17.83 -10.02
N ALA A 63 4.21 -17.22 -11.17
CA ALA A 63 4.46 -17.93 -12.41
C ALA A 63 5.92 -18.33 -12.51
N ARG A 64 6.81 -17.45 -12.10
CA ARG A 64 8.23 -17.79 -12.15
C ARG A 64 8.55 -18.91 -11.19
N VAL A 65 7.94 -18.89 -10.03
CA VAL A 65 8.21 -19.93 -9.06
C VAL A 65 7.74 -21.28 -9.59
N ALA A 66 6.63 -21.28 -10.29
CA ALA A 66 6.11 -22.52 -10.82
C ALA A 66 7.02 -23.13 -11.89
N ALA A 67 7.79 -22.29 -12.52
CA ALA A 67 8.72 -22.81 -13.52
C ALA A 67 9.94 -23.39 -12.83
#